data_2ee2083a5ec31fa37583b9a3ebf7594d
#
_entry.id   2ee2083a5ec31fa37583b9a3ebf7594d
#
_cell.length_a   1.000
_cell.length_b   1.000
_cell.length_c   1.000
_cell.angle_alpha   90.00
_cell.angle_beta   90.00
_cell.angle_gamma   90.00
#
_symmetry.space_group_name_H-M   'P 1'
#
loop_
_entity.id
_entity.type
_entity.pdbx_description
1 polymer ?
#
loop_
_entity_poly.entity_id
_entity_poly.type
_entity_poly.pdbx_seq_one_letter_code
_entity_poly.pdbx_strand_id
1 'polypeptide(L)'
;EMITHPAMAVHPAVRDVLIIGAGDGGVVRELSHYPEIEHIDLVEIDPLVVEACRQHLPQTAGKLDDPRLHIHYADGLKFVRAKDACYDLIIVDSTDPFGPGEGLFTKEFYGNCYKALREDGIMINQHESPFYEADALAMQRAHKRICQSFPLSRIYQAHIPTYPSGHWLF
;
A
#
# COMPACT_ATOMS: atom_id res chain seq x y z
N GLU A 1 3.36 4.98 -9.38
CA GLU A 1 2.48 6.10 -9.81
C GLU A 1 1.01 5.77 -9.55
N MET A 2 0.43 4.73 -10.18
CA MET A 2 -1.02 4.45 -10.10
C MET A 2 -1.52 4.04 -8.71
N ILE A 3 -0.68 3.57 -7.82
CA ILE A 3 -1.05 3.28 -6.44
C ILE A 3 -0.98 4.51 -5.53
N THR A 4 -0.38 5.60 -5.98
CA THR A 4 -0.15 6.81 -5.17
C THR A 4 -1.03 7.99 -5.61
N HIS A 5 -0.88 8.42 -6.87
CA HIS A 5 -1.48 9.67 -7.33
C HIS A 5 -3.02 9.71 -7.31
N PRO A 6 -3.78 8.63 -7.57
CA PRO A 6 -5.23 8.71 -7.48
C PRO A 6 -5.75 9.10 -6.09
N ALA A 7 -5.16 8.55 -5.01
CA ALA A 7 -5.54 8.94 -3.65
C ALA A 7 -5.18 10.40 -3.36
N MET A 8 -3.98 10.82 -3.75
CA MET A 8 -3.53 12.21 -3.58
C MET A 8 -4.39 13.21 -4.34
N ALA A 9 -5.00 12.78 -5.46
CA ALA A 9 -5.87 13.64 -6.27
C ALA A 9 -7.28 13.81 -5.68
N VAL A 10 -7.76 12.88 -4.86
CA VAL A 10 -9.13 12.90 -4.33
C VAL A 10 -9.19 13.28 -2.85
N HIS A 11 -8.12 13.04 -2.09
CA HIS A 11 -8.07 13.45 -0.68
C HIS A 11 -7.65 14.92 -0.57
N PRO A 12 -8.37 15.74 0.24
CA PRO A 12 -8.14 17.18 0.27
C PRO A 12 -6.82 17.60 0.93
N ALA A 13 -6.30 16.79 1.87
CA ALA A 13 -5.09 17.14 2.63
C ALA A 13 -4.44 15.89 3.25
N VAL A 14 -3.58 15.21 2.51
CA VAL A 14 -2.79 14.07 3.04
C VAL A 14 -1.54 14.60 3.72
N ARG A 15 -1.36 14.28 5.01
CA ARG A 15 -0.17 14.64 5.81
C ARG A 15 0.55 13.42 6.34
N ASP A 16 -0.18 12.44 6.87
CA ASP A 16 0.36 11.25 7.48
C ASP A 16 0.04 10.02 6.64
N VAL A 17 1.07 9.34 6.17
CA VAL A 17 0.96 8.19 5.26
C VAL A 17 1.56 6.94 5.88
N LEU A 18 0.84 5.83 5.78
CA LEU A 18 1.37 4.49 6.06
C LEU A 18 1.54 3.73 4.75
N ILE A 19 2.70 3.16 4.54
CA ILE A 19 3.00 2.23 3.44
C ILE A 19 3.27 0.85 4.03
N ILE A 20 2.61 -0.18 3.52
CA ILE A 20 2.86 -1.58 3.92
C ILE A 20 3.38 -2.31 2.70
N GLY A 21 4.62 -2.83 2.78
CA GLY A 21 5.39 -3.30 1.64
C GLY A 21 6.14 -2.17 0.94
N ALA A 22 6.28 -2.26 -0.38
CA ALA A 22 6.97 -1.26 -1.22
C ALA A 22 8.42 -0.95 -0.78
N GLY A 23 9.14 -1.94 -0.27
CA GLY A 23 10.54 -1.79 0.16
C GLY A 23 11.51 -1.37 -0.94
N ASP A 24 11.07 -1.39 -2.20
CA ASP A 24 11.80 -0.86 -3.35
C ASP A 24 11.90 0.67 -3.39
N GLY A 25 11.07 1.38 -2.60
CA GLY A 25 11.05 2.83 -2.50
C GLY A 25 10.26 3.55 -3.59
N GLY A 26 9.64 2.84 -4.52
CA GLY A 26 8.87 3.43 -5.61
C GLY A 26 7.71 4.30 -5.12
N VAL A 27 6.96 3.83 -4.13
CA VAL A 27 5.86 4.59 -3.51
C VAL A 27 6.39 5.84 -2.80
N VAL A 28 7.48 5.70 -2.05
CA VAL A 28 8.12 6.84 -1.35
C VAL A 28 8.58 7.90 -2.34
N ARG A 29 9.15 7.49 -3.47
CA ARG A 29 9.55 8.40 -4.55
C ARG A 29 8.37 9.24 -5.04
N GLU A 30 7.22 8.62 -5.29
CA GLU A 30 6.03 9.34 -5.75
C GLU A 30 5.47 10.27 -4.68
N LEU A 31 5.39 9.82 -3.43
CA LEU A 31 4.96 10.65 -2.31
C LEU A 31 5.89 11.84 -2.04
N SER A 32 7.18 11.71 -2.35
CA SER A 32 8.16 12.79 -2.16
C SER A 32 7.87 14.06 -2.99
N HIS A 33 7.04 13.95 -4.03
CA HIS A 33 6.61 15.08 -4.85
C HIS A 33 5.55 15.97 -4.17
N TYR A 34 4.99 15.52 -3.03
CA TYR A 34 3.94 16.21 -2.30
C TYR A 34 4.52 16.86 -1.04
N PRO A 35 4.78 18.19 -1.08
CA PRO A 35 5.41 18.89 0.05
C PRO A 35 4.51 19.00 1.29
N GLU A 36 3.20 18.82 1.14
CA GLU A 36 2.22 18.84 2.22
C GLU A 36 2.27 17.60 3.12
N ILE A 37 2.88 16.50 2.67
CA ILE A 37 3.09 15.30 3.49
C ILE A 37 4.14 15.61 4.56
N GLU A 38 3.79 15.36 5.80
CA GLU A 38 4.63 15.63 6.98
C GLU A 38 5.33 14.38 7.49
N HIS A 39 4.67 13.21 7.39
CA HIS A 39 5.15 11.96 7.93
C HIS A 39 4.82 10.76 7.03
N ILE A 40 5.79 9.86 6.87
CA ILE A 40 5.63 8.61 6.11
C ILE A 40 6.21 7.46 6.95
N ASP A 41 5.35 6.55 7.38
CA ASP A 41 5.77 5.25 7.91
C ASP A 41 5.80 4.22 6.78
N LEU A 42 6.94 3.59 6.54
CA LEU A 42 7.07 2.44 5.62
C LEU A 42 7.34 1.19 6.45
N VAL A 43 6.49 0.19 6.31
CA VAL A 43 6.59 -1.07 7.03
C VAL A 43 6.93 -2.19 6.05
N GLU A 44 8.18 -2.66 6.11
CA GLU A 44 8.68 -3.75 5.28
C GLU A 44 9.09 -4.93 6.18
N ILE A 45 8.69 -6.13 5.77
CA ILE A 45 8.97 -7.32 6.58
C ILE A 45 10.41 -7.80 6.43
N ASP A 46 11.01 -7.59 5.25
CA ASP A 46 12.35 -8.04 4.93
C ASP A 46 13.32 -6.86 4.72
N PRO A 47 14.25 -6.60 5.66
CA PRO A 47 15.24 -5.54 5.51
C PRO A 47 16.15 -5.71 4.30
N LEU A 48 16.35 -6.96 3.83
CA LEU A 48 17.21 -7.21 2.67
C LEU A 48 16.61 -6.66 1.38
N VAL A 49 15.28 -6.55 1.28
CA VAL A 49 14.62 -5.91 0.13
C VAL A 49 15.04 -4.45 0.03
N VAL A 50 14.95 -3.71 1.13
CA VAL A 50 15.33 -2.28 1.17
C VAL A 50 16.82 -2.10 0.86
N GLU A 51 17.67 -2.94 1.45
CA GLU A 51 19.12 -2.89 1.22
C GLU A 51 19.49 -3.16 -0.24
N ALA A 52 18.96 -4.24 -0.81
CA ALA A 52 19.20 -4.60 -2.21
C ALA A 52 18.69 -3.52 -3.17
N CYS A 53 17.52 -2.93 -2.91
CA CYS A 53 16.96 -1.88 -3.75
C CYS A 53 17.79 -0.58 -3.67
N ARG A 54 18.28 -0.21 -2.50
CA ARG A 54 19.22 0.92 -2.36
C ARG A 54 20.48 0.71 -3.19
N GLN A 55 21.00 -0.52 -3.23
CA GLN A 55 22.23 -0.84 -3.95
C GLN A 55 22.01 -0.96 -5.46
N HIS A 56 20.91 -1.55 -5.90
CA HIS A 56 20.74 -1.98 -7.29
C HIS A 56 19.63 -1.22 -8.06
N LEU A 57 18.73 -0.53 -7.37
CA LEU A 57 17.58 0.18 -7.97
C LEU A 57 17.54 1.66 -7.56
N PRO A 58 18.60 2.46 -7.80
CA PRO A 58 18.65 3.85 -7.34
C PRO A 58 17.53 4.74 -7.94
N GLN A 59 16.97 4.35 -9.07
CA GLN A 59 15.85 5.07 -9.71
C GLN A 59 14.53 4.95 -8.94
N THR A 60 14.32 3.89 -8.16
CA THR A 60 13.16 3.72 -7.27
C THR A 60 13.51 4.08 -5.83
N ALA A 61 14.63 3.55 -5.33
CA ALA A 61 15.07 3.67 -3.95
C ALA A 61 15.71 5.03 -3.59
N GLY A 62 15.89 5.93 -4.56
CA GLY A 62 16.61 7.20 -4.36
C GLY A 62 15.96 8.18 -3.37
N LYS A 63 14.75 7.90 -2.90
CA LYS A 63 14.04 8.69 -1.88
C LYS A 63 13.87 7.97 -0.55
N LEU A 64 14.50 6.81 -0.35
CA LEU A 64 14.48 6.10 0.92
C LEU A 64 15.25 6.81 2.05
N ASP A 65 15.89 7.93 1.76
CA ASP A 65 16.53 8.83 2.73
C ASP A 65 15.78 10.16 2.91
N ASP A 66 14.52 10.25 2.44
CA ASP A 66 13.65 11.42 2.68
C ASP A 66 13.50 11.63 4.20
N PRO A 67 13.71 12.85 4.71
CA PRO A 67 13.68 13.13 6.15
C PRO A 67 12.30 12.90 6.81
N ARG A 68 11.24 12.81 6.02
CA ARG A 68 9.88 12.52 6.48
C ARG A 68 9.60 11.02 6.61
N LEU A 69 10.50 10.17 6.07
CA LEU A 69 10.34 8.72 6.01
C LEU A 69 10.90 8.04 7.27
N HIS A 70 10.09 7.16 7.86
CA HIS A 70 10.48 6.25 8.92
C HIS A 70 10.27 4.82 8.46
N ILE A 71 11.36 4.06 8.32
CA ILE A 71 11.31 2.65 7.90
C ILE A 71 11.23 1.76 9.13
N HIS A 72 10.21 0.90 9.17
CA HIS A 72 9.97 -0.08 10.22
C HIS A 72 10.11 -1.49 9.63
N TYR A 73 11.07 -2.25 10.11
CA TYR A 73 11.22 -3.66 9.74
C TYR A 73 10.32 -4.52 10.64
N ALA A 74 9.10 -4.76 10.18
CA ALA A 74 8.05 -5.40 10.97
C ALA A 74 6.97 -6.06 10.10
N ASP A 75 6.16 -6.89 10.74
CA ASP A 75 4.94 -7.44 10.17
C ASP A 75 3.86 -6.34 10.09
N GLY A 76 3.39 -6.05 8.86
CA GLY A 76 2.42 -4.98 8.61
C GLY A 76 1.08 -5.14 9.33
N LEU A 77 0.58 -6.38 9.48
CA LEU A 77 -0.64 -6.66 10.25
C LEU A 77 -0.46 -6.29 11.72
N LYS A 78 0.67 -6.67 12.32
CA LYS A 78 0.96 -6.34 13.73
C LYS A 78 1.17 -4.86 13.92
N PHE A 79 1.84 -4.21 12.97
CA PHE A 79 2.09 -2.78 13.03
C PHE A 79 0.80 -1.96 13.01
N VAL A 80 -0.09 -2.21 12.03
CA VAL A 80 -1.32 -1.44 11.88
C VAL A 80 -2.32 -1.69 13.01
N ARG A 81 -2.32 -2.87 13.63
CA ARG A 81 -3.19 -3.20 14.78
C ARG A 81 -3.04 -2.23 15.96
N ALA A 82 -1.84 -1.68 16.17
CA ALA A 82 -1.53 -0.77 17.27
C ALA A 82 -1.89 0.69 16.97
N LYS A 83 -2.42 0.99 15.78
CA LYS A 83 -2.70 2.36 15.33
C LYS A 83 -4.19 2.69 15.46
N ASP A 84 -4.48 3.96 15.68
CA ASP A 84 -5.86 4.48 15.86
C ASP A 84 -5.94 5.92 15.35
N ALA A 85 -6.70 6.15 14.27
CA ALA A 85 -6.92 7.47 13.66
C ALA A 85 -5.63 8.30 13.45
N CYS A 86 -4.57 7.64 12.95
CA CYS A 86 -3.24 8.25 12.80
C CYS A 86 -2.94 8.70 11.36
N TYR A 87 -3.54 8.06 10.35
CA TYR A 87 -3.15 8.24 8.95
C TYR A 87 -4.29 8.81 8.11
N ASP A 88 -3.91 9.64 7.14
CA ASP A 88 -4.80 10.13 6.09
C ASP A 88 -4.82 9.19 4.89
N LEU A 89 -3.70 8.47 4.67
CA LEU A 89 -3.55 7.54 3.55
C LEU A 89 -2.83 6.27 4.02
N ILE A 90 -3.38 5.12 3.67
CA ILE A 90 -2.72 3.81 3.80
C ILE A 90 -2.55 3.23 2.41
N ILE A 91 -1.32 2.90 2.03
CA ILE A 91 -0.98 2.22 0.77
C ILE A 91 -0.49 0.82 1.10
N VAL A 92 -1.15 -0.20 0.54
CA VAL A 92 -0.74 -1.60 0.66
C VAL A 92 -0.21 -2.05 -0.69
N ASP A 93 1.12 -2.12 -0.79
CA ASP A 93 1.86 -2.56 -1.97
C ASP A 93 2.73 -3.76 -1.57
N SER A 94 2.07 -4.90 -1.41
CA SER A 94 2.68 -6.14 -0.95
C SER A 94 2.69 -7.20 -2.04
N THR A 95 3.41 -8.30 -1.76
CA THR A 95 3.34 -9.51 -2.58
C THR A 95 1.94 -10.13 -2.54
N ASP A 96 1.72 -11.08 -3.45
CA ASP A 96 0.48 -11.84 -3.61
C ASP A 96 -0.03 -12.46 -2.29
N PRO A 97 -1.33 -12.84 -2.21
CA PRO A 97 -1.97 -13.37 -1.01
C PRO A 97 -1.51 -14.79 -0.64
N PHE A 98 -0.20 -15.06 -0.75
CA PHE A 98 0.45 -16.33 -0.43
C PHE A 98 1.64 -16.11 0.50
N GLY A 99 1.89 -17.09 1.38
CA GLY A 99 3.03 -17.06 2.31
C GLY A 99 2.97 -15.87 3.29
N PRO A 100 4.05 -15.10 3.46
CA PRO A 100 4.11 -14.00 4.44
C PRO A 100 3.06 -12.89 4.21
N GLY A 101 2.62 -12.69 2.95
CA GLY A 101 1.62 -11.69 2.58
C GLY A 101 0.17 -12.07 2.91
N GLU A 102 -0.13 -13.35 3.19
CA GLU A 102 -1.51 -13.84 3.37
C GLU A 102 -2.28 -13.07 4.46
N GLY A 103 -1.60 -12.67 5.53
CA GLY A 103 -2.17 -11.90 6.63
C GLY A 103 -2.75 -10.55 6.22
N LEU A 104 -2.22 -9.94 5.16
CA LEU A 104 -2.61 -8.62 4.65
C LEU A 104 -3.92 -8.64 3.82
N PHE A 105 -4.49 -9.82 3.60
CA PHE A 105 -5.74 -10.00 2.85
C PHE A 105 -6.90 -10.48 3.74
N THR A 106 -6.74 -10.37 5.06
CA THR A 106 -7.74 -10.81 6.04
C THR A 106 -8.73 -9.69 6.38
N LYS A 107 -9.94 -10.08 6.85
CA LYS A 107 -10.91 -9.13 7.39
C LYS A 107 -10.34 -8.35 8.58
N GLU A 108 -9.54 -9.02 9.42
CA GLU A 108 -8.87 -8.40 10.56
C GLU A 108 -7.94 -7.27 10.11
N PHE A 109 -7.12 -7.53 9.09
CA PHE A 109 -6.21 -6.53 8.55
C PHE A 109 -6.97 -5.29 8.04
N TYR A 110 -7.99 -5.49 7.21
CA TYR A 110 -8.79 -4.37 6.68
C TYR A 110 -9.52 -3.60 7.78
N GLY A 111 -10.01 -4.29 8.82
CA GLY A 111 -10.60 -3.63 9.99
C GLY A 111 -9.59 -2.79 10.78
N ASN A 112 -8.36 -3.29 10.92
CA ASN A 112 -7.27 -2.53 11.55
C ASN A 112 -6.83 -1.33 10.69
N CYS A 113 -6.77 -1.46 9.37
CA CYS A 113 -6.51 -0.33 8.47
C CYS A 113 -7.60 0.74 8.59
N TYR A 114 -8.88 0.34 8.59
CA TYR A 114 -9.99 1.26 8.78
C TYR A 114 -9.91 2.03 10.11
N LYS A 115 -9.57 1.34 11.20
CA LYS A 115 -9.36 1.94 12.51
C LYS A 115 -8.16 2.89 12.55
N ALA A 116 -7.08 2.57 11.83
CA ALA A 116 -5.86 3.37 11.78
C ALA A 116 -6.01 4.64 10.93
N LEU A 117 -6.98 4.67 10.00
CA LEU A 117 -7.33 5.85 9.22
C LEU A 117 -8.12 6.86 10.03
N ARG A 118 -7.92 8.14 9.71
CA ARG A 118 -8.80 9.23 10.12
C ARG A 118 -10.16 9.14 9.40
N GLU A 119 -11.13 9.96 9.78
CA GLU A 119 -12.51 9.89 9.32
C GLU A 119 -12.66 9.95 7.79
N ASP A 120 -11.86 10.77 7.13
CA ASP A 120 -11.82 10.96 5.67
C ASP A 120 -10.66 10.21 5.00
N GLY A 121 -9.95 9.39 5.75
CA GLY A 121 -8.75 8.68 5.26
C GLY A 121 -9.06 7.65 4.18
N ILE A 122 -8.09 7.45 3.30
CA ILE A 122 -8.19 6.53 2.16
C ILE A 122 -7.20 5.37 2.33
N MET A 123 -7.66 4.16 1.99
CA MET A 123 -6.79 3.00 1.78
C MET A 123 -6.74 2.65 0.30
N ILE A 124 -5.54 2.46 -0.23
CA ILE A 124 -5.32 1.82 -1.54
C ILE A 124 -4.63 0.49 -1.31
N ASN A 125 -5.18 -0.55 -1.92
CA ASN A 125 -4.64 -1.89 -1.84
C ASN A 125 -4.49 -2.47 -3.25
N GLN A 126 -3.26 -2.85 -3.61
CA GLN A 126 -2.96 -3.49 -4.87
C GLN A 126 -3.53 -4.92 -4.90
N HIS A 127 -4.08 -5.31 -6.04
CA HIS A 127 -4.57 -6.64 -6.32
C HIS A 127 -4.13 -7.16 -7.69
N GLU A 128 -4.23 -8.47 -7.84
CA GLU A 128 -3.94 -9.19 -9.07
C GLU A 128 -4.87 -8.82 -10.23
N SER A 129 -4.46 -9.25 -11.41
CA SER A 129 -5.24 -9.12 -12.63
C SER A 129 -6.53 -9.95 -12.60
N PRO A 130 -7.64 -9.43 -13.13
CA PRO A 130 -8.90 -10.17 -13.21
C PRO A 130 -8.95 -11.23 -14.33
N PHE A 131 -7.90 -11.32 -15.16
CA PHE A 131 -7.93 -12.15 -16.38
C PHE A 131 -7.61 -13.63 -16.15
N TYR A 132 -7.01 -13.97 -15.03
CA TYR A 132 -6.78 -15.34 -14.61
C TYR A 132 -7.79 -15.74 -13.54
N GLU A 133 -8.44 -16.90 -13.70
CA GLU A 133 -9.55 -17.31 -12.82
C GLU A 133 -9.16 -17.37 -11.35
N ALA A 134 -7.99 -17.92 -11.03
CA ALA A 134 -7.51 -18.01 -9.65
C ALA A 134 -7.31 -16.64 -9.00
N ASP A 135 -6.73 -15.71 -9.76
CA ASP A 135 -6.42 -14.35 -9.30
C ASP A 135 -7.71 -13.53 -9.16
N ALA A 136 -8.64 -13.67 -10.13
CA ALA A 136 -9.96 -13.04 -10.07
C ALA A 136 -10.75 -13.48 -8.83
N LEU A 137 -10.69 -14.77 -8.47
CA LEU A 137 -11.33 -15.29 -7.26
C LEU A 137 -10.67 -14.76 -5.98
N ALA A 138 -9.34 -14.66 -5.95
CA ALA A 138 -8.60 -14.09 -4.83
C ALA A 138 -8.97 -12.62 -4.63
N MET A 139 -8.98 -11.83 -5.70
CA MET A 139 -9.38 -10.42 -5.70
C MET A 139 -10.82 -10.24 -5.21
N GLN A 140 -11.78 -11.03 -5.72
CA GLN A 140 -13.18 -10.97 -5.30
C GLN A 140 -13.34 -11.25 -3.79
N ARG A 141 -12.59 -12.22 -3.26
CA ARG A 141 -12.61 -12.53 -1.81
C ARG A 141 -12.05 -11.37 -0.99
N ALA A 142 -10.94 -10.78 -1.41
CA ALA A 142 -10.33 -9.63 -0.76
C ALA A 142 -11.27 -8.42 -0.80
N HIS A 143 -11.83 -8.09 -1.97
CA HIS A 143 -12.78 -6.98 -2.12
C HIS A 143 -14.03 -7.17 -1.24
N LYS A 144 -14.58 -8.40 -1.15
CA LYS A 144 -15.69 -8.69 -0.23
C LYS A 144 -15.33 -8.40 1.24
N ARG A 145 -14.08 -8.68 1.64
CA ARG A 145 -13.60 -8.40 3.00
C ARG A 145 -13.42 -6.90 3.23
N ILE A 146 -12.90 -6.18 2.23
CA ILE A 146 -12.77 -4.71 2.26
C ILE A 146 -14.14 -4.07 2.46
N CYS A 147 -15.15 -4.45 1.68
CA CYS A 147 -16.52 -3.93 1.79
C CYS A 147 -17.21 -4.23 3.13
N GLN A 148 -16.66 -5.13 3.96
CA GLN A 148 -17.16 -5.37 5.32
C GLN A 148 -16.60 -4.37 6.33
N SER A 149 -15.50 -3.71 6.02
CA SER A 149 -14.81 -2.75 6.90
C SER A 149 -14.98 -1.31 6.43
N PHE A 150 -14.96 -1.09 5.13
CA PHE A 150 -15.04 0.24 4.52
C PHE A 150 -16.45 0.51 3.97
N PRO A 151 -17.06 1.67 4.28
CA PRO A 151 -18.41 2.02 3.80
C PRO A 151 -18.45 2.31 2.30
N LEU A 152 -17.30 2.73 1.74
CA LEU A 152 -17.13 3.01 0.31
C LEU A 152 -15.91 2.28 -0.21
N SER A 153 -16.08 1.52 -1.28
CA SER A 153 -14.99 0.88 -2.01
C SER A 153 -15.18 1.07 -3.51
N ARG A 154 -14.08 1.32 -4.20
CA ARG A 154 -14.01 1.42 -5.67
C ARG A 154 -12.83 0.63 -6.15
N ILE A 155 -12.96 0.05 -7.33
CA ILE A 155 -11.87 -0.64 -8.03
C ILE A 155 -11.53 0.19 -9.26
N TYR A 156 -10.26 0.46 -9.46
CA TYR A 156 -9.76 1.00 -10.70
C TYR A 156 -8.63 0.13 -11.27
N GLN A 157 -8.34 0.29 -12.52
CA GLN A 157 -7.44 -0.57 -13.28
C GLN A 157 -6.32 0.27 -13.87
N ALA A 158 -5.09 -0.22 -13.75
CA ALA A 158 -3.94 0.36 -14.43
C ALA A 158 -3.36 -0.62 -15.45
N HIS A 159 -2.98 -0.12 -16.61
CA HIS A 159 -2.29 -0.89 -17.62
C HIS A 159 -0.78 -0.84 -17.37
N ILE A 160 -0.19 -1.99 -17.06
CA ILE A 160 1.24 -2.13 -16.74
C ILE A 160 1.85 -3.18 -17.67
N PRO A 161 2.53 -2.77 -18.76
CA PRO A 161 2.97 -3.68 -19.81
C PRO A 161 4.00 -4.73 -19.38
N THR A 162 4.67 -4.51 -18.25
CA THR A 162 5.69 -5.43 -17.72
C THR A 162 5.12 -6.65 -17.02
N TYR A 163 3.81 -6.66 -16.73
CA TYR A 163 3.14 -7.81 -16.13
C TYR A 163 2.49 -8.70 -17.20
N PRO A 164 2.42 -10.03 -16.99
CA PRO A 164 1.89 -10.96 -17.99
C PRO A 164 0.49 -10.65 -18.46
N SER A 165 -0.38 -10.12 -17.60
CA SER A 165 -1.73 -9.72 -17.93
C SER A 165 -1.83 -8.30 -18.51
N GLY A 166 -0.78 -7.50 -18.40
CA GLY A 166 -0.77 -6.08 -18.75
C GLY A 166 -1.61 -5.16 -17.87
N HIS A 167 -2.20 -5.68 -16.79
CA HIS A 167 -3.12 -4.93 -15.92
C HIS A 167 -2.93 -5.27 -14.45
N TRP A 168 -3.21 -4.25 -13.60
CA TRP A 168 -3.35 -4.40 -12.16
C TRP A 168 -4.60 -3.68 -11.67
N LEU A 169 -5.15 -4.17 -10.56
CA LEU A 169 -6.30 -3.57 -9.87
C LEU A 169 -5.85 -2.90 -8.58
N PHE A 170 -6.53 -1.82 -8.23
CA PHE A 170 -6.30 -1.06 -7.01
C PHE A 170 -7.62 -0.71 -6.32
#